data_ec164b59504ce12aaa4821e96a584d17
#
_entry.id   ec164b59504ce12aaa4821e96a584d17
#
_cell.length_a   1.000
_cell.length_b   1.000
_cell.length_c   1.000
_cell.angle_alpha   90.00
_cell.angle_beta   90.00
_cell.angle_gamma   90.00
#
_symmetry.space_group_name_H-M   'P 1'
#
loop_
_entity.id
_entity.type
_entity.pdbx_description
1 polymer ?
#
loop_
_entity_poly.entity_id
_entity_poly.type
_entity_poly.pdbx_seq_one_letter_code
_entity_poly.pdbx_strand_id
1 'polypeptide(L)'
;MFVFKNKQSSFKLGTITFGGNPGEFPTILIGGLFFKGQDVVENTRKGTFNEVLTKEWINTAESMSERTGHPLILQIYGRTEDAIENHISWISENFEGPFIFESINPKTRVRGLEYCQESGLFNRAIFNSINISSTDAEKEAIQNSSLETAISLGWSPKATSLEERMQTIKDIVETTDTLGVKNIIADPGTMPVGAGYGLELRTLLAMKSELGLPSCIAPHNAPSAWSFIKQNDFNQESLHTASVVASTVAAQLFTADCIMFGSLVRSEEVFTAVALIGNAISAAIAEAYHTLDIDRDLFEPKTFQ
;
A
#
# COMPACT_ATOMS: atom_id res chain seq x y z
N MET A 1 2.22 14.24 18.03
CA MET A 1 2.45 13.33 16.88
C MET A 1 3.93 13.26 16.59
N PHE A 2 4.40 12.36 15.74
CA PHE A 2 5.83 12.15 15.52
C PHE A 2 6.43 13.23 14.61
N VAL A 3 7.59 13.77 15.01
CA VAL A 3 8.44 14.64 14.20
C VAL A 3 9.79 13.93 14.05
N PHE A 4 10.23 13.71 12.84
CA PHE A 4 11.48 13.02 12.55
C PHE A 4 12.62 14.03 12.29
N LYS A 5 13.83 13.71 12.79
CA LYS A 5 15.02 14.54 12.54
C LYS A 5 15.55 14.37 11.11
N ASN A 6 15.43 13.17 10.56
CA ASN A 6 15.84 12.90 9.19
C ASN A 6 14.85 13.50 8.22
N LYS A 7 15.38 14.08 7.15
CA LYS A 7 14.57 14.58 6.03
C LYS A 7 13.71 13.43 5.47
N GLN A 8 12.43 13.68 5.36
CA GLN A 8 11.51 12.74 4.75
C GLN A 8 11.47 13.00 3.24
N SER A 9 11.78 11.97 2.46
CA SER A 9 11.71 12.04 1.00
C SER A 9 10.27 11.94 0.51
N SER A 10 10.00 12.55 -0.63
CA SER A 10 8.73 12.42 -1.31
C SER A 10 8.93 12.39 -2.82
N PHE A 11 8.00 11.77 -3.54
CA PHE A 11 7.96 11.78 -5.00
C PHE A 11 6.50 11.83 -5.48
N LYS A 12 6.29 12.17 -6.74
CA LYS A 12 4.96 12.16 -7.37
C LYS A 12 4.83 11.03 -8.38
N LEU A 13 3.68 10.35 -8.35
CA LEU A 13 3.24 9.44 -9.40
C LEU A 13 1.83 9.87 -9.83
N GLY A 14 1.70 10.34 -11.06
CA GLY A 14 0.49 11.04 -11.48
C GLY A 14 0.24 12.30 -10.62
N THR A 15 -0.94 12.40 -10.05
CA THR A 15 -1.34 13.51 -9.15
C THR A 15 -1.05 13.23 -7.67
N ILE A 16 -0.62 12.02 -7.32
CA ILE A 16 -0.44 11.58 -5.93
C ILE A 16 1.00 11.80 -5.48
N THR A 17 1.17 12.42 -4.30
CA THR A 17 2.46 12.56 -3.64
C THR A 17 2.63 11.48 -2.58
N PHE A 18 3.72 10.72 -2.67
CA PHE A 18 4.11 9.66 -1.75
C PHE A 18 5.17 10.17 -0.77
N GLY A 19 5.07 9.78 0.51
CA GLY A 19 6.05 10.14 1.53
C GLY A 19 5.82 11.51 2.15
N GLY A 20 6.92 12.21 2.51
CA GLY A 20 6.87 13.46 3.25
C GLY A 20 6.80 13.28 4.77
N ASN A 21 6.65 14.37 5.49
CA ASN A 21 6.49 14.35 6.95
C ASN A 21 5.10 13.82 7.35
N PRO A 22 4.96 13.18 8.51
CA PRO A 22 3.64 12.75 8.98
C PRO A 22 2.63 13.91 8.97
N GLY A 23 1.51 13.73 8.27
CA GLY A 23 0.45 14.72 8.13
C GLY A 23 0.70 15.84 7.10
N GLU A 24 1.83 15.87 6.42
CA GLU A 24 2.11 16.80 5.32
C GLU A 24 1.24 16.51 4.10
N PHE A 25 1.07 15.23 3.79
CA PHE A 25 0.18 14.75 2.73
C PHE A 25 -0.88 13.80 3.29
N PRO A 26 -2.05 13.69 2.64
CA PRO A 26 -3.06 12.72 3.02
C PRO A 26 -2.55 11.29 2.90
N THR A 27 -2.91 10.42 3.85
CA THR A 27 -2.63 8.99 3.75
C THR A 27 -3.23 8.40 2.48
N ILE A 28 -2.44 7.68 1.70
CA ILE A 28 -2.86 7.02 0.47
C ILE A 28 -3.52 5.69 0.83
N LEU A 29 -4.71 5.44 0.30
CA LEU A 29 -5.47 4.21 0.52
C LEU A 29 -5.41 3.32 -0.72
N ILE A 30 -5.03 2.05 -0.51
CA ILE A 30 -4.82 1.09 -1.58
C ILE A 30 -5.84 -0.03 -1.42
N GLY A 31 -6.79 -0.11 -2.36
CA GLY A 31 -7.86 -1.11 -2.39
C GLY A 31 -7.58 -2.25 -3.35
N GLY A 32 -7.73 -3.49 -2.87
CA GLY A 32 -7.40 -4.70 -3.62
C GLY A 32 -8.55 -5.23 -4.46
N LEU A 33 -8.24 -5.62 -5.71
CA LEU A 33 -9.12 -6.24 -6.68
C LEU A 33 -8.57 -7.56 -7.19
N PHE A 34 -9.48 -8.44 -7.58
CA PHE A 34 -9.25 -9.73 -8.25
C PHE A 34 -8.60 -10.80 -7.36
N PHE A 35 -8.65 -10.64 -6.05
CA PHE A 35 -8.24 -11.67 -5.10
C PHE A 35 -9.30 -12.78 -5.02
N LYS A 36 -8.83 -14.02 -4.86
CA LYS A 36 -9.72 -15.16 -4.70
C LYS A 36 -10.72 -14.95 -3.55
N GLY A 37 -12.00 -15.12 -3.82
CA GLY A 37 -13.08 -15.00 -2.83
C GLY A 37 -13.75 -13.63 -2.83
N GLN A 38 -13.32 -12.68 -3.64
CA GLN A 38 -14.08 -11.46 -3.91
C GLN A 38 -15.22 -11.76 -4.89
N ASP A 39 -16.39 -11.15 -4.68
CA ASP A 39 -17.60 -11.36 -5.47
C ASP A 39 -17.44 -10.96 -6.95
N VAL A 40 -16.51 -10.07 -7.22
CA VAL A 40 -16.16 -9.67 -8.60
C VAL A 40 -15.45 -10.78 -9.37
N VAL A 41 -14.85 -11.77 -8.72
CA VAL A 41 -14.01 -12.78 -9.38
C VAL A 41 -14.82 -14.00 -9.80
N GLU A 42 -14.86 -14.27 -11.10
CA GLU A 42 -15.46 -15.46 -11.68
C GLU A 42 -14.45 -16.61 -11.81
N ASN A 43 -13.28 -16.32 -12.36
CA ASN A 43 -12.23 -17.33 -12.54
C ASN A 43 -10.83 -16.73 -12.36
N THR A 44 -10.18 -17.06 -11.27
CA THR A 44 -8.84 -16.54 -10.93
C THR A 44 -7.73 -16.94 -11.89
N ARG A 45 -7.87 -18.09 -12.61
CA ARG A 45 -6.83 -18.55 -13.54
C ARG A 45 -6.98 -17.93 -14.93
N LYS A 46 -8.23 -17.74 -15.36
CA LYS A 46 -8.52 -17.11 -16.65
C LYS A 46 -8.53 -15.57 -16.55
N GLY A 47 -8.54 -15.03 -15.34
CA GLY A 47 -8.66 -13.60 -15.12
C GLY A 47 -10.02 -13.04 -15.53
N THR A 48 -11.11 -13.87 -15.46
CA THR A 48 -12.46 -13.37 -15.75
C THR A 48 -13.15 -12.91 -14.48
N PHE A 49 -13.91 -11.83 -14.59
CA PHE A 49 -14.56 -11.16 -13.47
C PHE A 49 -15.82 -10.42 -13.94
N ASN A 50 -16.67 -10.07 -13.01
CA ASN A 50 -17.87 -9.27 -13.25
C ASN A 50 -17.48 -7.78 -13.41
N GLU A 51 -17.42 -7.32 -14.66
CA GLU A 51 -17.01 -5.95 -15.00
C GLU A 51 -17.95 -4.88 -14.40
N VAL A 52 -19.26 -5.14 -14.39
CA VAL A 52 -20.27 -4.20 -13.87
C VAL A 52 -20.05 -3.99 -12.37
N LEU A 53 -19.96 -5.08 -11.62
CA LEU A 53 -19.73 -5.02 -10.17
C LEU A 53 -18.36 -4.43 -9.84
N THR A 54 -17.33 -4.74 -10.63
CA THR A 54 -15.99 -4.15 -10.46
C THR A 54 -16.03 -2.64 -10.64
N LYS A 55 -16.75 -2.16 -11.65
CA LYS A 55 -16.92 -0.73 -11.90
C LYS A 55 -17.68 -0.03 -10.77
N GLU A 56 -18.71 -0.67 -10.23
CA GLU A 56 -19.44 -0.14 -9.05
C GLU A 56 -18.51 0.02 -7.84
N TRP A 57 -17.66 -0.98 -7.55
CA TRP A 57 -16.71 -0.89 -6.44
C TRP A 57 -15.67 0.23 -6.64
N ILE A 58 -15.17 0.38 -7.88
CA ILE A 58 -14.23 1.45 -8.23
C ILE A 58 -14.90 2.82 -8.05
N ASN A 59 -16.09 3.02 -8.61
CA ASN A 59 -16.82 4.29 -8.51
C ASN A 59 -17.11 4.68 -7.05
N THR A 60 -17.46 3.70 -6.20
CA THR A 60 -17.65 3.93 -4.76
C THR A 60 -16.35 4.41 -4.11
N ALA A 61 -15.24 3.73 -4.39
CA ALA A 61 -13.94 4.09 -3.83
C ALA A 61 -13.43 5.46 -4.33
N GLU A 62 -13.63 5.78 -5.61
CA GLU A 62 -13.31 7.10 -6.18
C GLU A 62 -14.15 8.20 -5.52
N SER A 63 -15.46 7.97 -5.34
CA SER A 63 -16.33 8.92 -4.63
C SER A 63 -15.88 9.16 -3.18
N MET A 64 -15.45 8.10 -2.48
CA MET A 64 -14.91 8.24 -1.12
C MET A 64 -13.57 8.98 -1.12
N SER A 65 -12.70 8.70 -2.09
CA SER A 65 -11.43 9.42 -2.26
C SER A 65 -11.66 10.92 -2.46
N GLU A 66 -12.55 11.30 -3.37
CA GLU A 66 -12.89 12.69 -3.63
C GLU A 66 -13.47 13.42 -2.41
N ARG A 67 -14.41 12.77 -1.70
CA ARG A 67 -15.07 13.34 -0.53
C ARG A 67 -14.16 13.51 0.68
N THR A 68 -13.21 12.58 0.86
CA THR A 68 -12.33 12.59 2.03
C THR A 68 -10.98 13.25 1.76
N GLY A 69 -10.62 13.47 0.49
CA GLY A 69 -9.32 13.99 0.08
C GLY A 69 -8.17 13.01 0.25
N HIS A 70 -8.45 11.74 0.63
CA HIS A 70 -7.45 10.66 0.70
C HIS A 70 -7.30 10.00 -0.67
N PRO A 71 -6.08 9.97 -1.28
CA PRO A 71 -5.90 9.39 -2.60
C PRO A 71 -6.18 7.89 -2.64
N LEU A 72 -6.81 7.43 -3.74
CA LEU A 72 -7.05 6.03 -4.03
C LEU A 72 -5.99 5.48 -4.99
N ILE A 73 -5.49 4.29 -4.70
CA ILE A 73 -4.71 3.44 -5.60
C ILE A 73 -5.38 2.08 -5.67
N LEU A 74 -5.46 1.47 -6.85
CA LEU A 74 -5.94 0.10 -7.01
C LEU A 74 -4.77 -0.89 -6.93
N GLN A 75 -4.95 -1.97 -6.15
CA GLN A 75 -4.04 -3.10 -6.10
C GLN A 75 -4.63 -4.25 -6.92
N ILE A 76 -3.96 -4.63 -7.99
CA ILE A 76 -4.43 -5.59 -9.00
C ILE A 76 -3.68 -6.90 -8.81
N TYR A 77 -4.40 -7.95 -8.42
CA TYR A 77 -3.83 -9.27 -8.28
C TYR A 77 -4.04 -10.11 -9.53
N GLY A 78 -2.98 -10.76 -10.04
CA GLY A 78 -3.06 -11.77 -11.08
C GLY A 78 -2.55 -13.13 -10.60
N ARG A 79 -3.31 -14.20 -10.82
CA ARG A 79 -2.89 -15.55 -10.45
C ARG A 79 -2.01 -16.20 -11.52
N THR A 80 -2.21 -15.85 -12.78
CA THR A 80 -1.51 -16.35 -13.96
C THR A 80 -1.10 -15.20 -14.85
N GLU A 81 -0.23 -15.45 -15.81
CA GLU A 81 0.23 -14.48 -16.79
C GLU A 81 -0.94 -13.87 -17.57
N ASP A 82 -1.87 -14.71 -18.08
CA ASP A 82 -3.08 -14.24 -18.76
C ASP A 82 -3.97 -13.40 -17.83
N ALA A 83 -4.11 -13.80 -16.55
CA ALA A 83 -4.97 -13.10 -15.62
C ALA A 83 -4.41 -11.70 -15.27
N ILE A 84 -3.09 -11.57 -15.05
CA ILE A 84 -2.52 -10.25 -14.73
C ILE A 84 -2.62 -9.31 -15.92
N GLU A 85 -2.38 -9.79 -17.13
CA GLU A 85 -2.51 -9.04 -18.36
C GLU A 85 -3.95 -8.54 -18.58
N ASN A 86 -4.94 -9.45 -18.51
CA ASN A 86 -6.35 -9.11 -18.64
C ASN A 86 -6.80 -8.06 -17.62
N HIS A 87 -6.38 -8.21 -16.36
CA HIS A 87 -6.72 -7.28 -15.30
C HIS A 87 -6.09 -5.90 -15.50
N ILE A 88 -4.79 -5.83 -15.83
CA ILE A 88 -4.09 -4.56 -16.09
C ILE A 88 -4.71 -3.88 -17.30
N SER A 89 -4.98 -4.63 -18.38
CA SER A 89 -5.60 -4.09 -19.60
C SER A 89 -6.94 -3.40 -19.27
N TRP A 90 -7.84 -4.12 -18.61
CA TRP A 90 -9.16 -3.58 -18.29
C TRP A 90 -9.07 -2.37 -17.32
N ILE A 91 -8.22 -2.45 -16.28
CA ILE A 91 -8.01 -1.33 -15.35
C ILE A 91 -7.42 -0.12 -16.08
N SER A 92 -6.52 -0.33 -17.03
CA SER A 92 -5.91 0.77 -17.78
C SER A 92 -6.92 1.59 -18.58
N GLU A 93 -8.04 0.99 -18.98
CA GLU A 93 -9.13 1.62 -19.72
C GLU A 93 -10.24 2.18 -18.82
N ASN A 94 -10.36 1.70 -17.58
CA ASN A 94 -11.49 1.99 -16.70
C ASN A 94 -11.16 2.75 -15.41
N PHE A 95 -9.88 3.02 -15.16
CA PHE A 95 -9.40 3.79 -14.01
C PHE A 95 -8.18 4.62 -14.42
N GLU A 96 -8.17 5.92 -14.12
CA GLU A 96 -7.09 6.83 -14.53
C GLU A 96 -5.98 6.96 -13.48
N GLY A 97 -6.26 6.63 -12.22
CA GLY A 97 -5.31 6.74 -11.10
C GLY A 97 -4.15 5.74 -11.17
N PRO A 98 -3.15 5.89 -10.30
CA PRO A 98 -2.10 4.91 -10.15
C PRO A 98 -2.62 3.56 -9.69
N PHE A 99 -1.94 2.49 -10.10
CA PHE A 99 -2.26 1.13 -9.68
C PHE A 99 -1.00 0.32 -9.34
N ILE A 100 -1.18 -0.65 -8.46
CA ILE A 100 -0.18 -1.65 -8.11
C ILE A 100 -0.55 -2.95 -8.80
N PHE A 101 0.41 -3.63 -9.42
CA PHE A 101 0.21 -4.98 -9.90
C PHE A 101 1.06 -5.96 -9.10
N GLU A 102 0.46 -7.10 -8.75
CA GLU A 102 1.12 -8.11 -7.93
C GLU A 102 0.72 -9.54 -8.27
N SER A 103 1.57 -10.47 -7.91
CA SER A 103 1.31 -11.91 -7.89
C SER A 103 2.23 -12.61 -6.90
N ILE A 104 1.79 -13.75 -6.38
CA ILE A 104 2.68 -14.68 -5.66
C ILE A 104 3.63 -15.43 -6.61
N ASN A 105 3.31 -15.47 -7.92
CA ASN A 105 4.10 -16.15 -8.93
C ASN A 105 5.08 -15.17 -9.60
N PRO A 106 6.41 -15.42 -9.53
CA PRO A 106 7.42 -14.57 -10.18
C PRO A 106 7.18 -14.35 -11.68
N LYS A 107 6.84 -15.41 -12.43
CA LYS A 107 6.58 -15.31 -13.87
C LYS A 107 5.40 -14.39 -14.18
N THR A 108 4.36 -14.46 -13.37
CA THR A 108 3.19 -13.58 -13.51
C THR A 108 3.55 -12.12 -13.23
N ARG A 109 4.43 -11.84 -12.24
CA ARG A 109 4.91 -10.47 -12.00
C ARG A 109 5.75 -9.95 -13.16
N VAL A 110 6.62 -10.80 -13.73
CA VAL A 110 7.40 -10.45 -14.95
C VAL A 110 6.47 -10.13 -16.11
N ARG A 111 5.43 -10.97 -16.37
CA ARG A 111 4.46 -10.69 -17.44
C ARG A 111 3.71 -9.36 -17.21
N GLY A 112 3.31 -9.08 -15.98
CA GLY A 112 2.71 -7.78 -15.64
C GLY A 112 3.64 -6.59 -15.89
N LEU A 113 4.94 -6.75 -15.59
CA LEU A 113 5.98 -5.75 -15.86
C LEU A 113 6.14 -5.52 -17.37
N GLU A 114 6.26 -6.59 -18.16
CA GLU A 114 6.37 -6.54 -19.62
C GLU A 114 5.15 -5.87 -20.24
N TYR A 115 3.94 -6.26 -19.82
CA TYR A 115 2.70 -5.66 -20.31
C TYR A 115 2.63 -4.16 -19.99
N CYS A 116 3.01 -3.74 -18.78
CA CYS A 116 3.07 -2.31 -18.44
C CYS A 116 4.09 -1.55 -19.31
N GLN A 117 5.21 -2.17 -19.65
CA GLN A 117 6.20 -1.57 -20.56
C GLN A 117 5.68 -1.47 -21.98
N GLU A 118 5.12 -2.56 -22.53
CA GLU A 118 4.52 -2.63 -23.87
C GLU A 118 3.42 -1.58 -24.07
N SER A 119 2.62 -1.36 -23.01
CA SER A 119 1.47 -0.45 -23.01
C SER A 119 1.80 0.98 -22.53
N GLY A 120 3.05 1.27 -22.16
CA GLY A 120 3.48 2.61 -21.70
C GLY A 120 2.88 3.05 -20.37
N LEU A 121 2.62 2.12 -19.44
CA LEU A 121 1.87 2.36 -18.21
C LEU A 121 2.75 2.72 -16.98
N PHE A 122 4.08 2.77 -17.11
CA PHE A 122 4.97 3.04 -15.96
C PHE A 122 4.83 4.43 -15.35
N ASN A 123 4.18 5.36 -16.04
CA ASN A 123 3.83 6.66 -15.48
C ASN A 123 2.79 6.59 -14.35
N ARG A 124 2.14 5.42 -14.12
CA ARG A 124 1.12 5.16 -13.09
C ARG A 124 1.13 3.76 -12.50
N ALA A 125 1.99 2.85 -13.00
CA ALA A 125 2.10 1.48 -12.50
C ALA A 125 3.18 1.37 -11.41
N ILE A 126 2.88 0.62 -10.35
CA ILE A 126 3.78 0.32 -9.25
C ILE A 126 3.98 -1.19 -9.18
N PHE A 127 5.22 -1.65 -9.15
CA PHE A 127 5.57 -3.07 -9.01
C PHE A 127 5.48 -3.52 -7.54
N ASN A 128 4.72 -4.55 -7.24
CA ASN A 128 4.67 -5.17 -5.91
C ASN A 128 5.05 -6.67 -5.99
N SER A 129 6.18 -7.00 -5.45
CA SER A 129 7.22 -6.28 -4.74
C SER A 129 8.61 -6.84 -5.08
N ILE A 130 9.63 -6.04 -4.86
CA ILE A 130 11.00 -6.52 -4.77
C ILE A 130 11.22 -6.97 -3.33
N ASN A 131 11.65 -8.21 -3.13
CA ASN A 131 11.75 -8.84 -1.82
C ASN A 131 12.84 -9.94 -1.79
N ILE A 132 13.08 -10.54 -0.62
CA ILE A 132 14.13 -11.57 -0.44
C ILE A 132 13.95 -12.81 -1.31
N SER A 133 12.77 -13.06 -1.86
CA SER A 133 12.47 -14.20 -2.74
C SER A 133 12.39 -13.81 -4.22
N SER A 134 12.72 -12.56 -4.58
CA SER A 134 12.78 -12.13 -5.97
C SER A 134 13.84 -12.93 -6.72
N THR A 135 13.43 -13.55 -7.82
CA THR A 135 14.29 -14.40 -8.65
C THR A 135 15.25 -13.57 -9.50
N ASP A 136 16.35 -14.17 -9.95
CA ASP A 136 17.29 -13.49 -10.84
C ASP A 136 16.62 -13.06 -12.16
N ALA A 137 15.69 -13.86 -12.68
CA ALA A 137 14.91 -13.51 -13.86
C ALA A 137 14.02 -12.26 -13.64
N GLU A 138 13.42 -12.11 -12.46
CA GLU A 138 12.67 -10.90 -12.12
C GLU A 138 13.59 -9.68 -12.00
N LYS A 139 14.74 -9.83 -11.35
CA LYS A 139 15.72 -8.74 -11.22
C LYS A 139 16.23 -8.29 -12.58
N GLU A 140 16.54 -9.23 -13.47
CA GLU A 140 16.95 -8.95 -14.84
C GLU A 140 15.84 -8.24 -15.63
N ALA A 141 14.59 -8.70 -15.52
CA ALA A 141 13.45 -8.06 -16.16
C ALA A 141 13.25 -6.62 -15.67
N ILE A 142 13.39 -6.38 -14.36
CA ILE A 142 13.28 -5.03 -13.77
C ILE A 142 14.42 -4.13 -14.31
N GLN A 143 15.68 -4.60 -14.29
CA GLN A 143 16.84 -3.84 -14.79
C GLN A 143 16.72 -3.46 -16.26
N ASN A 144 16.12 -4.35 -17.06
CA ASN A 144 15.93 -4.11 -18.50
C ASN A 144 14.65 -3.33 -18.83
N SER A 145 13.85 -2.97 -17.81
CA SER A 145 12.62 -2.21 -17.98
C SER A 145 12.83 -0.70 -17.72
N SER A 146 11.78 0.07 -18.02
CA SER A 146 11.70 1.49 -17.65
C SER A 146 10.90 1.69 -16.35
N LEU A 147 10.84 0.68 -15.49
CA LEU A 147 10.13 0.76 -14.21
C LEU A 147 10.77 1.82 -13.31
N GLU A 148 9.98 2.79 -12.87
CA GLU A 148 10.46 3.84 -11.97
C GLU A 148 10.01 3.66 -10.51
N THR A 149 8.90 2.95 -10.26
CA THR A 149 8.29 2.88 -8.92
C THR A 149 8.04 1.45 -8.49
N ALA A 150 8.55 1.07 -7.33
CA ALA A 150 8.34 -0.27 -6.76
C ALA A 150 8.21 -0.25 -5.23
N ILE A 151 7.52 -1.25 -4.71
CA ILE A 151 7.48 -1.56 -3.28
C ILE A 151 8.65 -2.49 -2.94
N SER A 152 9.46 -2.07 -1.98
CA SER A 152 10.54 -2.85 -1.37
C SER A 152 10.01 -3.52 -0.10
N LEU A 153 9.67 -4.82 -0.19
CA LEU A 153 9.08 -5.58 0.90
C LEU A 153 10.19 -6.22 1.76
N GLY A 154 10.45 -5.61 2.91
CA GLY A 154 11.45 -6.07 3.88
C GLY A 154 10.93 -7.12 4.86
N TRP A 155 10.06 -8.03 4.40
CA TRP A 155 9.55 -9.11 5.23
C TRP A 155 10.43 -10.36 5.15
N SER A 156 10.75 -10.91 6.33
CA SER A 156 11.43 -12.21 6.46
C SER A 156 10.88 -12.98 7.66
N PRO A 157 10.59 -14.27 7.54
CA PRO A 157 10.16 -15.10 8.68
C PRO A 157 11.27 -15.28 9.75
N LYS A 158 12.52 -14.95 9.41
CA LYS A 158 13.67 -15.02 10.31
C LYS A 158 13.89 -13.72 11.10
N ALA A 159 13.35 -12.60 10.62
CA ALA A 159 13.51 -11.31 11.26
C ALA A 159 12.47 -11.14 12.39
N THR A 160 12.86 -11.50 13.61
CA THR A 160 11.98 -11.53 14.79
C THR A 160 12.16 -10.33 15.72
N SER A 161 13.23 -9.57 15.55
CA SER A 161 13.53 -8.32 16.27
C SER A 161 13.38 -7.09 15.36
N LEU A 162 13.29 -5.91 15.96
CA LEU A 162 13.30 -4.65 15.21
C LEU A 162 14.59 -4.47 14.40
N GLU A 163 15.73 -4.81 14.98
CA GLU A 163 17.04 -4.69 14.34
C GLU A 163 17.14 -5.55 13.09
N GLU A 164 16.75 -6.84 13.20
CA GLU A 164 16.74 -7.78 12.06
C GLU A 164 15.79 -7.33 10.95
N ARG A 165 14.61 -6.79 11.29
CA ARG A 165 13.66 -6.23 10.33
C ARG A 165 14.22 -5.02 9.62
N MET A 166 14.80 -4.08 10.36
CA MET A 166 15.41 -2.89 9.78
C MET A 166 16.59 -3.25 8.88
N GLN A 167 17.39 -4.27 9.23
CA GLN A 167 18.45 -4.73 8.36
C GLN A 167 17.89 -5.34 7.07
N THR A 168 16.87 -6.20 7.17
CA THR A 168 16.21 -6.78 5.97
C THR A 168 15.66 -5.69 5.05
N ILE A 169 15.04 -4.65 5.61
CA ILE A 169 14.50 -3.53 4.82
C ILE A 169 15.64 -2.77 4.12
N LYS A 170 16.73 -2.47 4.82
CA LYS A 170 17.90 -1.79 4.25
C LYS A 170 18.48 -2.57 3.08
N ASP A 171 18.66 -3.89 3.24
CA ASP A 171 19.19 -4.77 2.21
C ASP A 171 18.29 -4.82 0.96
N ILE A 172 16.97 -4.84 1.14
CA ILE A 172 16.01 -4.84 0.01
C ILE A 172 15.92 -3.46 -0.65
N VAL A 173 15.98 -2.38 0.11
CA VAL A 173 16.03 -1.02 -0.43
C VAL A 173 17.29 -0.83 -1.28
N GLU A 174 18.45 -1.26 -0.80
CA GLU A 174 19.71 -1.24 -1.55
C GLU A 174 19.60 -2.09 -2.83
N THR A 175 19.04 -3.30 -2.72
CA THR A 175 18.78 -4.15 -3.89
C THR A 175 17.90 -3.43 -4.90
N THR A 176 16.81 -2.79 -4.47
CA THR A 176 15.88 -2.06 -5.34
C THR A 176 16.56 -0.90 -6.06
N ASP A 177 17.39 -0.14 -5.36
CA ASP A 177 18.18 0.96 -5.93
C ASP A 177 19.17 0.45 -6.98
N THR A 178 19.88 -0.65 -6.71
CA THR A 178 20.81 -1.26 -7.68
C THR A 178 20.15 -1.80 -8.94
N LEU A 179 18.84 -2.09 -8.89
CA LEU A 179 18.04 -2.45 -10.05
C LEU A 179 17.60 -1.24 -10.89
N GLY A 180 17.92 -0.02 -10.48
CA GLY A 180 17.63 1.22 -11.20
C GLY A 180 16.26 1.83 -10.90
N VAL A 181 15.54 1.32 -9.90
CA VAL A 181 14.24 1.86 -9.47
C VAL A 181 14.47 3.16 -8.69
N LYS A 182 13.88 4.25 -9.15
CA LYS A 182 14.09 5.59 -8.57
C LYS A 182 13.19 5.89 -7.37
N ASN A 183 11.93 5.44 -7.45
CA ASN A 183 10.88 5.73 -6.49
C ASN A 183 10.63 4.48 -5.63
N ILE A 184 11.25 4.44 -4.48
CA ILE A 184 11.19 3.31 -3.55
C ILE A 184 10.15 3.57 -2.48
N ILE A 185 9.21 2.64 -2.33
CA ILE A 185 8.24 2.61 -1.23
C ILE A 185 8.62 1.43 -0.33
N ALA A 186 9.02 1.71 0.90
CA ALA A 186 9.45 0.67 1.83
C ALA A 186 8.27 0.06 2.60
N ASP A 187 8.19 -1.28 2.65
CA ASP A 187 7.14 -2.02 3.35
C ASP A 187 7.77 -2.99 4.37
N PRO A 188 7.44 -2.88 5.67
CA PRO A 188 7.99 -3.78 6.69
C PRO A 188 7.37 -5.19 6.67
N GLY A 189 6.33 -5.41 5.85
CA GLY A 189 5.49 -6.58 5.88
C GLY A 189 4.65 -6.69 7.16
N THR A 190 3.54 -7.42 7.10
CA THR A 190 2.60 -7.59 8.21
C THR A 190 2.66 -9.00 8.76
N MET A 191 2.72 -9.12 10.09
CA MET A 191 2.67 -10.40 10.78
C MET A 191 1.22 -10.76 11.16
N PRO A 192 0.89 -12.06 11.16
CA PRO A 192 -0.41 -12.51 11.65
C PRO A 192 -0.61 -12.20 13.14
N VAL A 193 -1.85 -11.97 13.55
CA VAL A 193 -2.22 -11.87 14.97
C VAL A 193 -1.81 -13.15 15.69
N GLY A 194 -1.12 -12.99 16.83
CA GLY A 194 -0.54 -14.10 17.60
C GLY A 194 0.85 -14.55 17.16
N ALA A 195 1.38 -14.04 16.05
CA ALA A 195 2.71 -14.38 15.54
C ALA A 195 3.64 -13.15 15.42
N GLY A 196 3.39 -12.10 16.18
CA GLY A 196 4.21 -10.88 16.22
C GLY A 196 3.54 -9.63 15.64
N TYR A 197 2.21 -9.66 15.41
CA TYR A 197 1.44 -8.48 15.02
C TYR A 197 1.70 -7.32 15.98
N GLY A 198 2.03 -6.16 15.42
CA GLY A 198 2.41 -4.94 16.14
C GLY A 198 3.91 -4.59 16.03
N LEU A 199 4.79 -5.56 15.74
CA LEU A 199 6.20 -5.28 15.51
C LEU A 199 6.41 -4.45 14.23
N GLU A 200 5.61 -4.69 13.20
CA GLU A 200 5.59 -3.90 11.96
C GLU A 200 5.22 -2.43 12.19
N LEU A 201 4.33 -2.13 13.12
CA LEU A 201 3.98 -0.75 13.47
C LEU A 201 5.20 -0.02 14.08
N ARG A 202 5.92 -0.70 14.97
CA ARG A 202 7.18 -0.16 15.50
C ARG A 202 8.23 -0.02 14.41
N THR A 203 8.27 -0.94 13.44
CA THR A 203 9.19 -0.89 12.31
C THR A 203 8.89 0.28 11.38
N LEU A 204 7.62 0.63 11.16
CA LEU A 204 7.24 1.85 10.41
C LEU A 204 7.90 3.11 10.99
N LEU A 205 7.82 3.29 12.32
CA LEU A 205 8.47 4.43 12.98
C LEU A 205 9.99 4.44 12.79
N ALA A 206 10.62 3.27 12.91
CA ALA A 206 12.05 3.12 12.69
C ALA A 206 12.46 3.45 11.25
N MET A 207 11.68 2.97 10.26
CA MET A 207 11.89 3.27 8.84
C MET A 207 11.83 4.77 8.56
N LYS A 208 10.79 5.46 9.04
CA LYS A 208 10.67 6.92 8.90
C LYS A 208 11.83 7.63 9.60
N SER A 209 12.21 7.18 10.79
CA SER A 209 13.31 7.78 11.57
C SER A 209 14.69 7.59 10.94
N GLU A 210 14.98 6.41 10.36
CA GLU A 210 16.33 6.06 9.89
C GLU A 210 16.49 6.24 8.37
N LEU A 211 15.48 5.89 7.57
CA LEU A 211 15.56 5.92 6.11
C LEU A 211 14.92 7.16 5.50
N GLY A 212 13.88 7.70 6.13
CA GLY A 212 13.13 8.83 5.60
C GLY A 212 12.45 8.56 4.25
N LEU A 213 12.21 7.29 3.91
CA LEU A 213 11.56 6.88 2.68
C LEU A 213 10.03 6.87 2.82
N PRO A 214 9.30 7.01 1.71
CA PRO A 214 7.88 6.69 1.68
C PRO A 214 7.62 5.27 2.16
N SER A 215 6.61 5.10 2.99
CA SER A 215 6.27 3.82 3.64
C SER A 215 4.93 3.28 3.18
N CYS A 216 4.85 1.96 3.04
CA CYS A 216 3.62 1.23 2.78
C CYS A 216 3.47 0.07 3.76
N ILE A 217 2.24 -0.38 4.00
CA ILE A 217 1.96 -1.58 4.78
C ILE A 217 0.61 -2.17 4.38
N ALA A 218 0.46 -3.50 4.52
CA ALA A 218 -0.78 -4.25 4.29
C ALA A 218 -1.38 -4.78 5.60
N PRO A 219 -1.89 -3.91 6.51
CA PRO A 219 -2.32 -4.31 7.86
C PRO A 219 -3.52 -5.25 7.84
N HIS A 220 -4.33 -5.25 6.77
CA HIS A 220 -5.47 -6.17 6.58
C HIS A 220 -5.09 -7.66 6.60
N ASN A 221 -3.83 -7.99 6.37
CA ASN A 221 -3.34 -9.38 6.42
C ASN A 221 -3.40 -9.94 7.83
N ALA A 222 -3.24 -9.12 8.87
CA ALA A 222 -3.29 -9.57 10.26
C ALA A 222 -4.67 -10.08 10.67
N PRO A 223 -5.77 -9.31 10.54
CA PRO A 223 -7.12 -9.81 10.84
C PRO A 223 -7.57 -10.94 9.90
N SER A 224 -7.15 -10.95 8.64
CA SER A 224 -7.51 -12.01 7.69
C SER A 224 -6.97 -13.39 8.12
N ALA A 225 -5.87 -13.42 8.86
CA ALA A 225 -5.29 -14.64 9.41
C ALA A 225 -5.80 -14.97 10.84
N TRP A 226 -6.54 -14.06 11.51
CA TRP A 226 -6.89 -14.18 12.90
C TRP A 226 -7.99 -15.23 13.14
N SER A 227 -7.64 -16.28 13.89
CA SER A 227 -8.53 -17.43 14.15
C SER A 227 -9.79 -17.03 14.94
N PHE A 228 -9.70 -16.03 15.80
CA PHE A 228 -10.85 -15.52 16.55
C PHE A 228 -12.02 -15.12 15.63
N ILE A 229 -11.75 -14.46 14.52
CA ILE A 229 -12.80 -14.04 13.56
C ILE A 229 -13.46 -15.26 12.92
N LYS A 230 -12.67 -16.32 12.63
CA LYS A 230 -13.13 -17.50 11.89
C LYS A 230 -13.88 -18.53 12.73
N GLN A 231 -13.71 -18.51 14.04
CA GLN A 231 -14.15 -19.59 14.94
C GLN A 231 -15.33 -19.22 15.83
N ASN A 232 -15.89 -18.02 15.73
CA ASN A 232 -17.00 -17.62 16.58
C ASN A 232 -18.33 -17.56 15.81
N ASP A 233 -19.44 -17.60 16.57
CA ASP A 233 -20.80 -17.58 16.05
C ASP A 233 -21.34 -16.17 15.73
N PHE A 234 -20.49 -15.14 15.90
CA PHE A 234 -20.87 -13.76 15.60
C PHE A 234 -20.79 -13.49 14.08
N ASN A 235 -21.28 -12.32 13.67
CA ASN A 235 -21.18 -11.88 12.28
C ASN A 235 -19.70 -11.68 11.87
N GLN A 236 -19.15 -12.68 11.19
CA GLN A 236 -17.72 -12.71 10.81
C GLN A 236 -17.33 -11.55 9.88
N GLU A 237 -18.25 -11.13 9.00
CA GLU A 237 -17.98 -10.00 8.09
C GLU A 237 -17.86 -8.68 8.87
N SER A 238 -18.78 -8.42 9.80
CA SER A 238 -18.70 -7.24 10.66
C SER A 238 -17.44 -7.23 11.53
N LEU A 239 -17.06 -8.37 12.12
CA LEU A 239 -15.83 -8.49 12.89
C LEU A 239 -14.58 -8.28 12.04
N HIS A 240 -14.57 -8.84 10.83
CA HIS A 240 -13.46 -8.68 9.91
C HIS A 240 -13.32 -7.22 9.46
N THR A 241 -14.42 -6.57 9.05
CA THR A 241 -14.43 -5.16 8.66
C THR A 241 -13.96 -4.26 9.79
N ALA A 242 -14.48 -4.44 11.02
CA ALA A 242 -14.02 -3.67 12.18
C ALA A 242 -12.52 -3.86 12.45
N SER A 243 -12.00 -5.08 12.29
CA SER A 243 -10.58 -5.38 12.51
C SER A 243 -9.70 -4.78 11.40
N VAL A 244 -10.16 -4.79 10.15
CA VAL A 244 -9.46 -4.14 9.02
C VAL A 244 -9.40 -2.62 9.24
N VAL A 245 -10.52 -1.99 9.59
CA VAL A 245 -10.57 -0.56 9.90
C VAL A 245 -9.62 -0.21 11.05
N ALA A 246 -9.68 -0.95 12.14
CA ALA A 246 -8.82 -0.72 13.30
C ALA A 246 -7.32 -0.86 12.96
N SER A 247 -6.95 -1.90 12.21
CA SER A 247 -5.55 -2.11 11.80
C SER A 247 -5.07 -1.05 10.81
N THR A 248 -5.94 -0.55 9.93
CA THR A 248 -5.65 0.55 9.00
C THR A 248 -5.41 1.85 9.76
N VAL A 249 -6.28 2.20 10.69
CA VAL A 249 -6.12 3.39 11.56
C VAL A 249 -4.86 3.29 12.41
N ALA A 250 -4.56 2.10 12.96
CA ALA A 250 -3.31 1.88 13.69
C ALA A 250 -2.09 2.17 12.82
N ALA A 251 -2.06 1.65 11.59
CA ALA A 251 -0.97 1.91 10.64
C ALA A 251 -0.83 3.41 10.30
N GLN A 252 -1.94 4.13 10.10
CA GLN A 252 -1.95 5.57 9.88
C GLN A 252 -1.34 6.34 11.07
N LEU A 253 -1.75 6.00 12.30
CA LEU A 253 -1.21 6.61 13.52
C LEU A 253 0.29 6.34 13.69
N PHE A 254 0.79 5.21 13.19
CA PHE A 254 2.22 4.86 13.16
C PHE A 254 2.94 5.33 11.89
N THR A 255 2.39 6.35 11.21
CA THR A 255 3.01 7.12 10.13
C THR A 255 3.17 6.39 8.79
N ALA A 256 2.34 5.39 8.50
CA ALA A 256 2.27 4.83 7.15
C ALA A 256 1.77 5.88 6.15
N ASP A 257 2.53 6.09 5.07
CA ASP A 257 2.14 7.00 3.99
C ASP A 257 1.10 6.34 3.07
N CYS A 258 1.24 5.01 2.85
CA CYS A 258 0.37 4.21 2.01
C CYS A 258 -0.14 2.99 2.80
N ILE A 259 -1.44 2.68 2.68
CA ILE A 259 -2.04 1.56 3.42
C ILE A 259 -2.88 0.70 2.49
N MET A 260 -2.46 -0.56 2.31
CA MET A 260 -3.26 -1.59 1.64
C MET A 260 -4.33 -2.08 2.61
N PHE A 261 -5.59 -1.74 2.39
CA PHE A 261 -6.69 -2.08 3.30
C PHE A 261 -7.44 -3.37 2.93
N GLY A 262 -6.96 -4.09 1.90
CA GLY A 262 -7.59 -5.31 1.42
C GLY A 262 -8.68 -5.04 0.39
N SER A 263 -9.79 -5.76 0.44
CA SER A 263 -10.83 -5.68 -0.60
C SER A 263 -11.43 -4.28 -0.73
N LEU A 264 -11.51 -3.81 -1.98
CA LEU A 264 -12.06 -2.50 -2.36
C LEU A 264 -13.51 -2.29 -1.88
N VAL A 265 -14.26 -3.36 -1.66
CA VAL A 265 -15.64 -3.31 -1.13
C VAL A 265 -15.77 -2.58 0.23
N ARG A 266 -14.67 -2.45 1.00
CA ARG A 266 -14.65 -1.77 2.31
C ARG A 266 -14.25 -0.31 2.25
N SER A 267 -14.32 0.29 1.07
CA SER A 267 -13.88 1.68 0.87
C SER A 267 -14.65 2.66 1.76
N GLU A 268 -15.95 2.50 1.93
CA GLU A 268 -16.77 3.44 2.73
C GLU A 268 -16.30 3.49 4.19
N GLU A 269 -16.11 2.32 4.83
CA GLU A 269 -15.70 2.25 6.23
C GLU A 269 -14.25 2.72 6.42
N VAL A 270 -13.36 2.30 5.52
CA VAL A 270 -11.93 2.61 5.64
C VAL A 270 -11.66 4.08 5.39
N PHE A 271 -12.18 4.64 4.29
CA PHE A 271 -11.97 6.06 3.98
C PHE A 271 -12.56 6.97 5.06
N THR A 272 -13.76 6.62 5.58
CA THR A 272 -14.40 7.36 6.68
C THR A 272 -13.52 7.39 7.93
N ALA A 273 -13.01 6.24 8.34
CA ALA A 273 -12.19 6.14 9.55
C ALA A 273 -10.83 6.85 9.38
N VAL A 274 -10.19 6.69 8.22
CA VAL A 274 -8.90 7.32 7.91
C VAL A 274 -9.03 8.84 7.80
N ALA A 275 -10.13 9.34 7.24
CA ALA A 275 -10.40 10.78 7.19
C ALA A 275 -10.58 11.39 8.58
N LEU A 276 -11.34 10.71 9.47
CA LEU A 276 -11.49 11.15 10.86
C LEU A 276 -10.14 11.28 11.57
N ILE A 277 -9.31 10.27 11.45
CA ILE A 277 -8.00 10.24 12.09
C ILE A 277 -7.00 11.18 11.38
N GLY A 278 -7.09 11.34 10.07
CA GLY A 278 -6.30 12.31 9.30
C GLY A 278 -6.49 13.75 9.79
N ASN A 279 -7.74 14.14 10.07
CA ASN A 279 -8.04 15.43 10.68
C ASN A 279 -7.40 15.59 12.08
N ALA A 280 -7.45 14.55 12.91
CA ALA A 280 -6.83 14.58 14.23
C ALA A 280 -5.30 14.67 14.14
N ILE A 281 -4.68 13.95 13.20
CA ILE A 281 -3.24 14.02 12.92
C ILE A 281 -2.85 15.43 12.48
N SER A 282 -3.55 16.01 11.52
CA SER A 282 -3.28 17.34 11.00
C SER A 282 -3.36 18.40 12.10
N ALA A 283 -4.40 18.34 12.94
CA ALA A 283 -4.55 19.27 14.06
C ALA A 283 -3.41 19.15 15.09
N ALA A 284 -3.04 17.92 15.44
CA ALA A 284 -1.96 17.66 16.42
C ALA A 284 -0.58 18.07 15.89
N ILE A 285 -0.36 17.93 14.58
CA ILE A 285 0.92 18.35 13.97
C ILE A 285 0.97 19.87 13.82
N ALA A 286 -0.10 20.53 13.40
CA ALA A 286 -0.15 21.98 13.32
C ALA A 286 0.17 22.62 14.70
N GLU A 287 -0.31 22.05 15.79
CA GLU A 287 0.02 22.48 17.16
C GLU A 287 1.51 22.25 17.47
N ALA A 288 2.05 21.06 17.16
CA ALA A 288 3.44 20.73 17.41
C ALA A 288 4.41 21.63 16.64
N TYR A 289 4.14 21.91 15.37
CA TYR A 289 4.95 22.84 14.57
C TYR A 289 4.89 24.27 15.14
N HIS A 290 3.72 24.69 15.64
CA HIS A 290 3.55 25.98 16.25
C HIS A 290 4.36 26.13 17.54
N THR A 291 4.41 25.07 18.34
CA THR A 291 5.09 25.04 19.65
C THR A 291 6.61 24.85 19.52
N LEU A 292 7.06 24.15 18.48
CA LEU A 292 8.47 23.85 18.26
C LEU A 292 9.22 24.86 17.37
N ASP A 293 8.54 25.95 16.96
CA ASP A 293 9.10 27.00 16.07
C ASP A 293 9.69 26.44 14.76
N ILE A 294 9.06 25.37 14.25
CA ILE A 294 9.41 24.76 12.98
C ILE A 294 8.75 25.56 11.86
N ASP A 295 9.50 25.81 10.79
CA ASP A 295 9.11 26.64 9.66
C ASP A 295 7.69 26.31 9.13
N ARG A 296 6.77 27.27 9.28
CA ARG A 296 5.34 27.13 8.94
C ARG A 296 5.09 26.99 7.44
N ASP A 297 6.02 27.43 6.60
CA ASP A 297 5.88 27.39 5.15
C ASP A 297 5.86 25.93 4.60
N LEU A 298 6.16 24.94 5.45
CA LEU A 298 6.15 23.53 5.11
C LEU A 298 4.81 22.82 5.40
N PHE A 299 3.87 23.47 6.11
CA PHE A 299 2.64 22.79 6.52
C PHE A 299 1.41 23.71 6.51
N GLU A 300 0.60 23.61 5.46
CA GLU A 300 -0.78 24.09 5.49
C GLU A 300 -1.70 22.93 5.93
N PRO A 301 -2.38 23.03 7.10
CA PRO A 301 -3.33 22.02 7.51
C PRO A 301 -4.47 21.97 6.48
N LYS A 302 -4.57 20.91 5.72
CA LYS A 302 -5.72 20.66 4.84
C LYS A 302 -6.88 20.22 5.71
N THR A 303 -7.87 21.09 5.90
CA THR A 303 -9.16 20.70 6.46
C THR A 303 -9.90 19.88 5.40
N PHE A 304 -10.04 18.61 5.65
CA PHE A 304 -10.93 17.75 4.87
C PHE A 304 -12.37 18.08 5.28
N GLN A 305 -13.21 18.45 4.32
CA GLN A 305 -14.63 18.75 4.54
C GLN A 305 -15.48 17.49 4.56
#